data_0abef94bde57d9b9597456238a011de7
#
_entry.id   0abef94bde57d9b9597456238a011de7
#
_cell.length_a   1.000
_cell.length_b   1.000
_cell.length_c   1.000
_cell.angle_alpha   90.00
_cell.angle_beta   90.00
_cell.angle_gamma   90.00
#
_symmetry.space_group_name_H-M   'P 1'
#
loop_
_entity.id
_entity.type
_entity.pdbx_description
1 polymer ?
#
loop_
_entity_poly.entity_id
_entity_poly.type
_entity_poly.pdbx_seq_one_letter_code
_entity_poly.pdbx_strand_id
1 'polypeptide(L)'
;YDMLGYNGPIQEKGIPNVFNVFDLDNTKKRATQEGWEEMTQSIFASAEVGWKSMLYLTLTGRNDWASQLLGSSQTSFFYPSVGLSGVISEMVKLPEWIDYLKVRGSFSSVGMPYPRFLTIPTYKYDTTILGWLPKTHYPIGKLYPERTDSWEAGLDATFFKDLRLSASFYYANTYNQTFDPKISASFGYSKFYVQTGYVRNMGMEGMLSYGHRWNEFGWNSNFTFSWNKNKIIELVKDFHHPETGKILNIPELEMNGLGYSRFILKEGGTLGDLYSKADLVRNDKGYIEMDANGAL
;
A
#
# COMPACT_ATOMS: atom_id res chain seq x y z
N TYR A 1 23.23 0.50 -0.94
CA TYR A 1 23.05 1.50 -1.99
C TYR A 1 24.02 2.65 -1.78
N ASP A 2 24.76 3.01 -2.80
CA ASP A 2 25.62 4.18 -2.87
C ASP A 2 25.45 4.83 -4.23
N MET A 3 25.23 6.15 -4.25
CA MET A 3 25.00 6.91 -5.47
C MET A 3 25.87 8.18 -5.44
N LEU A 4 26.69 8.35 -6.47
CA LEU A 4 27.39 9.58 -6.75
C LEU A 4 26.70 10.27 -7.94
N GLY A 5 26.15 11.43 -7.70
CA GLY A 5 25.46 12.24 -8.71
C GLY A 5 26.19 13.53 -9.02
N TYR A 6 26.05 14.00 -10.23
CA TYR A 6 26.53 15.32 -10.64
C TYR A 6 25.37 16.10 -11.27
N ASN A 7 25.28 17.37 -10.91
CA ASN A 7 24.25 18.30 -11.39
C ASN A 7 24.90 19.65 -11.76
N GLY A 8 24.44 20.26 -12.83
CA GLY A 8 24.93 21.58 -13.26
C GLY A 8 24.53 21.93 -14.69
N PRO A 9 24.82 23.15 -15.14
CA PRO A 9 24.61 23.55 -16.51
C PRO A 9 25.53 22.79 -17.47
N ILE A 10 25.07 22.58 -18.71
CA ILE A 10 25.89 22.02 -19.79
C ILE A 10 26.86 23.09 -20.28
N GLN A 11 28.05 22.69 -20.70
CA GLN A 11 29.04 23.61 -21.30
C GLN A 11 28.50 24.23 -22.60
N GLU A 12 28.77 25.50 -22.83
CA GLU A 12 28.36 26.20 -24.08
C GLU A 12 28.86 25.51 -25.35
N LYS A 13 29.98 24.81 -25.28
CA LYS A 13 30.60 24.08 -26.40
C LYS A 13 30.43 22.57 -26.27
N GLY A 14 29.44 22.12 -25.53
CA GLY A 14 29.11 20.70 -25.40
C GLY A 14 28.60 20.10 -26.71
N ILE A 15 28.56 18.79 -26.79
CA ILE A 15 28.03 18.07 -27.94
C ILE A 15 26.49 18.21 -27.94
N PRO A 16 25.87 18.77 -29.03
CA PRO A 16 24.41 18.93 -29.07
C PRO A 16 23.69 17.58 -28.87
N ASN A 17 22.64 17.59 -28.03
CA ASN A 17 21.78 16.44 -27.73
C ASN A 17 22.50 15.27 -27.03
N VAL A 18 23.67 15.47 -26.50
CA VAL A 18 24.36 14.48 -25.64
C VAL A 18 24.28 14.96 -24.19
N PHE A 19 23.70 14.14 -23.31
CA PHE A 19 23.50 14.45 -21.90
C PHE A 19 24.32 13.47 -21.07
N ASN A 20 25.55 13.86 -20.73
CA ASN A 20 26.41 13.07 -19.87
C ASN A 20 27.20 13.97 -18.87
N VAL A 21 27.84 13.33 -17.88
CA VAL A 21 28.58 14.04 -16.82
C VAL A 21 29.75 14.88 -17.38
N PHE A 22 30.32 14.49 -18.52
CA PHE A 22 31.47 15.18 -19.12
C PHE A 22 31.08 16.48 -19.83
N ASP A 23 29.80 16.61 -20.18
CA ASP A 23 29.27 17.85 -20.81
C ASP A 23 28.85 18.91 -19.77
N LEU A 24 28.95 18.61 -18.48
CA LEU A 24 28.69 19.58 -17.43
C LEU A 24 29.84 20.59 -17.31
N ASP A 25 29.48 21.86 -17.09
CA ASP A 25 30.45 22.92 -16.79
C ASP A 25 31.22 22.60 -15.50
N ASN A 26 32.50 22.31 -15.63
CA ASN A 26 33.36 21.89 -14.53
C ASN A 26 33.46 22.92 -13.40
N THR A 27 33.17 24.18 -13.69
CA THR A 27 33.24 25.29 -12.69
C THR A 27 31.95 25.45 -11.91
N LYS A 28 30.82 24.94 -12.49
CA LYS A 28 29.46 25.10 -11.94
C LYS A 28 28.81 23.79 -11.55
N LYS A 29 29.41 22.66 -11.88
CA LYS A 29 28.87 21.34 -11.49
C LYS A 29 28.93 21.15 -9.99
N ARG A 30 27.90 20.53 -9.45
CA ARG A 30 27.83 20.12 -8.04
C ARG A 30 27.81 18.60 -7.96
N ALA A 31 28.62 18.06 -7.08
CA ALA A 31 28.59 16.63 -6.76
C ALA A 31 27.63 16.41 -5.59
N THR A 32 26.86 15.35 -5.69
CA THR A 32 26.03 14.83 -4.59
C THR A 32 26.41 13.38 -4.35
N GLN A 33 26.56 12.99 -3.09
CA GLN A 33 26.77 11.60 -2.71
C GLN A 33 25.70 11.23 -1.70
N GLU A 34 24.99 10.16 -1.99
CA GLU A 34 23.97 9.58 -1.11
C GLU A 34 24.22 8.08 -1.00
N GLY A 35 24.09 7.55 0.21
CA GLY A 35 24.24 6.12 0.43
C GLY A 35 23.49 5.69 1.69
N TRP A 36 23.07 4.43 1.70
CA TRP A 36 22.48 3.79 2.87
C TRP A 36 22.66 2.29 2.81
N GLU A 37 22.61 1.67 3.97
CA GLU A 37 22.61 0.22 4.11
C GLU A 37 21.36 -0.19 4.88
N GLU A 38 20.70 -1.22 4.38
CA GLU A 38 19.55 -1.86 5.02
C GLU A 38 19.79 -3.35 5.09
N MET A 39 19.45 -3.95 6.22
CA MET A 39 19.60 -5.39 6.42
C MET A 39 18.31 -5.96 6.98
N THR A 40 17.88 -7.07 6.39
CA THR A 40 16.79 -7.89 6.92
C THR A 40 17.27 -9.33 7.05
N GLN A 41 17.07 -9.90 8.21
CA GLN A 41 17.32 -11.33 8.49
C GLN A 41 15.98 -12.02 8.70
N SER A 42 15.82 -13.22 8.16
CA SER A 42 14.57 -13.94 8.20
C SER A 42 14.77 -15.41 8.50
N ILE A 43 13.86 -15.96 9.31
CA ILE A 43 13.68 -17.40 9.48
C ILE A 43 12.26 -17.74 9.07
N PHE A 44 12.09 -18.76 8.26
CA PHE A 44 10.77 -19.22 7.82
C PHE A 44 10.66 -20.73 7.82
N ALA A 45 9.44 -21.20 8.00
CA ALA A 45 9.09 -22.61 7.86
C ALA A 45 7.72 -22.75 7.20
N SER A 46 7.54 -23.82 6.43
CA SER A 46 6.24 -24.20 5.89
C SER A 46 6.03 -25.70 6.04
N ALA A 47 4.78 -26.09 6.24
CA ALA A 47 4.33 -27.47 6.30
C ALA A 47 3.02 -27.62 5.55
N GLU A 48 2.92 -28.66 4.74
CA GLU A 48 1.68 -29.04 4.07
C GLU A 48 1.33 -30.48 4.41
N VAL A 49 0.09 -30.68 4.81
CA VAL A 49 -0.44 -32.00 5.15
C VAL A 49 -1.65 -32.27 4.28
N GLY A 50 -1.56 -33.31 3.46
CA GLY A 50 -2.64 -33.81 2.64
C GLY A 50 -3.24 -35.09 3.20
N TRP A 51 -4.57 -35.19 3.24
CA TRP A 51 -5.28 -36.38 3.67
C TRP A 51 -6.17 -36.91 2.55
N LYS A 52 -5.87 -38.11 2.09
CA LYS A 52 -6.60 -38.87 1.06
C LYS A 52 -6.86 -38.09 -0.25
N SER A 53 -6.00 -37.15 -0.60
CA SER A 53 -6.20 -36.21 -1.72
C SER A 53 -7.50 -35.36 -1.66
N MET A 54 -8.17 -35.38 -0.50
CA MET A 54 -9.44 -34.69 -0.28
C MET A 54 -9.27 -33.40 0.50
N LEU A 55 -8.39 -33.40 1.50
CA LEU A 55 -8.21 -32.28 2.40
C LEU A 55 -6.71 -31.91 2.48
N TYR A 56 -6.42 -30.62 2.42
CA TYR A 56 -5.06 -30.09 2.53
C TYR A 56 -5.01 -28.97 3.53
N LEU A 57 -4.09 -29.08 4.47
CA LEU A 57 -3.75 -28.05 5.44
C LEU A 57 -2.37 -27.53 5.14
N THR A 58 -2.25 -26.22 4.92
CA THR A 58 -0.98 -25.53 4.71
C THR A 58 -0.73 -24.59 5.89
N LEU A 59 0.42 -24.70 6.52
CA LEU A 59 0.86 -23.84 7.61
C LEU A 59 2.16 -23.17 7.20
N THR A 60 2.25 -21.86 7.36
CA THR A 60 3.51 -21.14 7.15
C THR A 60 3.76 -20.18 8.31
N GLY A 61 5.03 -19.98 8.62
CA GLY A 61 5.45 -18.98 9.58
C GLY A 61 6.80 -18.40 9.16
N ARG A 62 6.92 -17.09 9.29
CA ARG A 62 8.15 -16.37 9.03
C ARG A 62 8.35 -15.30 10.09
N ASN A 63 9.57 -15.13 10.57
CA ASN A 63 9.95 -14.02 11.42
C ASN A 63 11.07 -13.22 10.77
N ASP A 64 10.88 -11.91 10.68
CA ASP A 64 11.85 -10.99 10.11
C ASP A 64 12.38 -10.04 11.18
N TRP A 65 13.69 -9.80 11.15
CA TRP A 65 14.41 -8.74 11.86
C TRP A 65 14.90 -7.73 10.83
N ALA A 66 14.43 -6.49 10.91
CA ALA A 66 14.76 -5.46 9.94
C ALA A 66 15.49 -4.28 10.61
N SER A 67 16.58 -3.82 9.99
CA SER A 67 17.35 -2.69 10.49
C SER A 67 16.57 -1.38 10.56
N GLN A 68 15.51 -1.23 9.72
CA GLN A 68 14.61 -0.08 9.76
C GLN A 68 13.87 0.05 11.10
N LEU A 69 13.70 -1.06 11.83
CA LEU A 69 13.02 -1.09 13.12
C LEU A 69 13.92 -0.68 14.31
N LEU A 70 15.17 -0.34 14.06
CA LEU A 70 16.06 0.20 15.11
C LEU A 70 15.46 1.49 15.69
N GLY A 71 15.42 1.55 17.03
CA GLY A 71 14.80 2.67 17.74
C GLY A 71 13.29 2.58 17.93
N SER A 72 12.63 1.52 17.42
CA SER A 72 11.25 1.22 17.74
C SER A 72 11.12 0.32 18.95
N SER A 73 9.88 0.17 19.44
CA SER A 73 9.56 -0.77 20.52
C SER A 73 9.54 -2.24 20.07
N GLN A 74 9.55 -2.50 18.77
CA GLN A 74 9.49 -3.83 18.18
C GLN A 74 10.54 -3.96 17.07
N THR A 75 11.52 -4.83 17.28
CA THR A 75 12.65 -5.05 16.37
C THR A 75 12.45 -6.19 15.38
N SER A 76 11.38 -6.96 15.56
CA SER A 76 11.02 -8.06 14.67
C SER A 76 9.51 -8.21 14.57
N PHE A 77 9.06 -8.90 13.53
CA PHE A 77 7.66 -9.19 13.33
C PHE A 77 7.48 -10.60 12.75
N PHE A 78 6.42 -11.27 13.22
CA PHE A 78 6.10 -12.64 12.84
C PHE A 78 4.90 -12.68 11.91
N TYR A 79 4.99 -13.46 10.85
CA TYR A 79 3.96 -13.65 9.81
C TYR A 79 3.44 -15.09 9.84
N PRO A 80 2.34 -15.36 10.50
CA PRO A 80 1.65 -16.64 10.37
C PRO A 80 0.74 -16.67 9.16
N SER A 81 0.60 -17.85 8.55
CA SER A 81 -0.46 -18.14 7.61
C SER A 81 -0.97 -19.55 7.80
N VAL A 82 -2.28 -19.71 7.65
CA VAL A 82 -2.95 -21.01 7.64
C VAL A 82 -3.92 -21.07 6.49
N GLY A 83 -3.83 -22.13 5.68
CA GLY A 83 -4.72 -22.41 4.57
C GLY A 83 -5.33 -23.79 4.71
N LEU A 84 -6.63 -23.87 4.46
CA LEU A 84 -7.37 -25.13 4.39
C LEU A 84 -8.07 -25.22 3.03
N SER A 85 -7.91 -26.33 2.34
CA SER A 85 -8.65 -26.60 1.11
C SER A 85 -9.21 -28.02 1.10
N GLY A 86 -10.43 -28.14 0.59
CA GLY A 86 -11.13 -29.41 0.47
C GLY A 86 -11.63 -29.64 -0.94
N VAL A 87 -11.31 -30.79 -1.53
CA VAL A 87 -11.85 -31.26 -2.82
C VAL A 87 -13.14 -32.01 -2.53
N ILE A 88 -14.25 -31.27 -2.55
CA ILE A 88 -15.57 -31.79 -2.16
C ILE A 88 -16.02 -32.93 -3.06
N SER A 89 -15.68 -32.85 -4.35
CA SER A 89 -15.98 -33.92 -5.33
C SER A 89 -15.31 -35.27 -5.01
N GLU A 90 -14.23 -35.25 -4.21
CA GLU A 90 -13.58 -36.48 -3.73
C GLU A 90 -14.15 -36.95 -2.36
N MET A 91 -14.86 -36.07 -1.65
CA MET A 91 -15.39 -36.39 -0.31
C MET A 91 -16.79 -36.98 -0.38
N VAL A 92 -17.64 -36.47 -1.29
CA VAL A 92 -19.02 -36.84 -1.39
C VAL A 92 -19.41 -37.02 -2.86
N LYS A 93 -20.42 -37.91 -3.13
CA LYS A 93 -20.95 -38.03 -4.47
C LYS A 93 -21.81 -36.81 -4.79
N LEU A 94 -21.37 -36.06 -5.78
CA LEU A 94 -22.07 -34.90 -6.32
C LEU A 94 -23.03 -35.33 -7.45
N PRO A 95 -24.01 -34.49 -7.81
CA PRO A 95 -24.82 -34.67 -9.02
C PRO A 95 -23.92 -34.74 -10.27
N GLU A 96 -24.31 -35.53 -11.28
CA GLU A 96 -23.52 -35.78 -12.49
C GLU A 96 -23.14 -34.53 -13.31
N TRP A 97 -23.83 -33.42 -13.08
CA TRP A 97 -23.51 -32.15 -13.74
C TRP A 97 -22.39 -31.35 -13.06
N ILE A 98 -21.90 -31.79 -11.88
CA ILE A 98 -20.76 -31.21 -11.18
C ILE A 98 -19.58 -32.17 -11.29
N ASP A 99 -18.63 -31.89 -12.16
CA ASP A 99 -17.46 -32.74 -12.36
C ASP A 99 -16.36 -32.49 -11.31
N TYR A 100 -16.27 -31.29 -10.83
CA TYR A 100 -15.26 -30.90 -9.85
C TYR A 100 -15.77 -29.78 -8.94
N LEU A 101 -15.48 -29.89 -7.66
CA LEU A 101 -15.78 -28.87 -6.68
C LEU A 101 -14.69 -28.83 -5.61
N LYS A 102 -14.01 -27.71 -5.49
CA LYS A 102 -13.02 -27.42 -4.46
C LYS A 102 -13.37 -26.13 -3.73
N VAL A 103 -13.29 -26.15 -2.42
CA VAL A 103 -13.40 -24.97 -1.57
C VAL A 103 -12.08 -24.72 -0.87
N ARG A 104 -11.75 -23.46 -0.63
CA ARG A 104 -10.56 -23.07 0.10
C ARG A 104 -10.86 -21.91 1.04
N GLY A 105 -10.13 -21.85 2.14
CA GLY A 105 -10.16 -20.74 3.06
C GLY A 105 -8.77 -20.54 3.63
N SER A 106 -8.36 -19.29 3.82
CA SER A 106 -7.07 -18.99 4.41
C SER A 106 -7.12 -17.75 5.29
N PHE A 107 -6.22 -17.73 6.23
CA PHE A 107 -5.87 -16.57 7.04
C PHE A 107 -4.37 -16.33 6.91
N SER A 108 -4.00 -15.07 6.76
CA SER A 108 -2.60 -14.66 6.82
C SER A 108 -2.45 -13.32 7.54
N SER A 109 -1.35 -13.18 8.27
CA SER A 109 -0.94 -11.91 8.87
C SER A 109 0.43 -11.55 8.31
N VAL A 110 0.54 -10.39 7.66
CA VAL A 110 1.78 -9.93 7.03
C VAL A 110 2.19 -8.61 7.65
N GLY A 111 3.46 -8.47 8.03
CA GLY A 111 4.01 -7.23 8.52
C GLY A 111 4.95 -6.59 7.49
N MET A 112 5.09 -5.28 7.54
CA MET A 112 6.04 -4.52 6.75
C MET A 112 6.74 -3.47 7.64
N PRO A 113 8.07 -3.35 7.58
CA PRO A 113 8.74 -2.28 8.31
C PRO A 113 8.37 -0.93 7.68
N TYR A 114 8.35 0.10 8.49
CA TYR A 114 8.22 1.48 8.01
C TYR A 114 9.52 1.94 7.31
N PRO A 115 9.48 3.06 6.54
CA PRO A 115 10.68 3.59 5.88
C PRO A 115 11.82 3.86 6.87
N ARG A 116 13.06 3.68 6.40
CA ARG A 116 14.26 3.89 7.21
C ARG A 116 14.35 5.31 7.78
N PHE A 117 15.05 5.45 8.87
CA PHE A 117 15.37 6.73 9.54
C PHE A 117 14.18 7.50 10.11
N LEU A 118 12.98 6.89 10.20
CA LEU A 118 11.82 7.57 10.80
C LEU A 118 11.95 7.71 12.32
N THR A 119 12.45 6.68 12.99
CA THR A 119 12.66 6.68 14.44
C THR A 119 13.96 7.34 14.85
N ILE A 120 14.98 7.27 13.99
CA ILE A 120 16.31 7.87 14.22
C ILE A 120 16.62 8.80 13.06
N PRO A 121 16.09 10.04 13.06
CA PRO A 121 16.32 10.97 11.97
C PRO A 121 17.76 11.37 11.86
N THR A 122 18.27 11.41 10.63
CA THR A 122 19.65 11.77 10.29
C THR A 122 19.74 13.22 9.80
N TYR A 123 20.90 13.84 10.00
CA TYR A 123 21.21 15.12 9.39
C TYR A 123 21.69 14.91 7.95
N LYS A 124 21.34 15.83 7.06
CA LYS A 124 21.84 15.88 5.69
C LYS A 124 22.87 17.00 5.57
N TYR A 125 24.06 16.70 5.03
CA TYR A 125 25.03 17.73 4.71
C TYR A 125 24.67 18.38 3.37
N ASP A 126 24.57 19.70 3.34
CA ASP A 126 24.31 20.48 2.13
C ASP A 126 25.60 21.16 1.67
N THR A 127 26.06 20.78 0.49
CA THR A 127 27.29 21.32 -0.09
C THR A 127 27.13 22.74 -0.60
N THR A 128 25.93 23.30 -0.70
CA THR A 128 25.68 24.68 -1.12
C THR A 128 25.94 25.66 0.00
N ILE A 129 25.48 25.30 1.20
CA ILE A 129 25.65 26.12 2.40
C ILE A 129 26.86 25.69 3.22
N LEU A 130 27.56 24.62 2.79
CA LEU A 130 28.70 24.00 3.50
C LEU A 130 28.36 23.70 4.98
N GLY A 131 27.15 23.18 5.21
CA GLY A 131 26.64 22.96 6.55
C GLY A 131 25.65 21.81 6.63
N TRP A 132 25.31 21.44 7.86
CA TRP A 132 24.33 20.41 8.14
C TRP A 132 22.93 21.01 8.15
N LEU A 133 22.04 20.45 7.31
CA LEU A 133 20.62 20.77 7.36
C LEU A 133 19.98 20.17 8.63
N PRO A 134 19.05 20.88 9.28
CA PRO A 134 18.33 20.36 10.43
C PRO A 134 17.49 19.15 10.04
N LYS A 135 17.11 18.36 11.04
CA LYS A 135 16.19 17.22 10.87
C LYS A 135 14.90 17.67 10.19
N THR A 136 14.52 16.98 9.13
CA THR A 136 13.35 17.36 8.32
C THR A 136 12.04 16.88 8.90
N HIS A 137 12.07 15.87 9.77
CA HIS A 137 10.86 15.34 10.40
C HIS A 137 10.99 15.27 11.92
N TYR A 138 9.83 15.40 12.55
CA TYR A 138 9.74 15.25 14.00
C TYR A 138 10.01 13.80 14.40
N PRO A 139 10.94 13.54 15.36
CA PRO A 139 11.24 12.18 15.80
C PRO A 139 10.04 11.58 16.57
N ILE A 140 9.44 10.56 16.04
CA ILE A 140 8.36 9.82 16.71
C ILE A 140 8.98 8.64 17.43
N GLY A 141 8.92 8.64 18.74
CA GLY A 141 9.61 7.65 19.59
C GLY A 141 9.04 6.24 19.55
N LYS A 142 7.80 6.04 19.06
CA LYS A 142 7.15 4.71 19.04
C LYS A 142 6.41 4.55 17.72
N LEU A 143 7.05 3.86 16.77
CA LEU A 143 6.41 3.36 15.55
C LEU A 143 6.33 1.84 15.63
N TYR A 144 5.24 1.31 15.08
CA TYR A 144 5.03 -0.12 14.93
C TYR A 144 5.17 -0.51 13.46
N PRO A 145 5.59 -1.73 13.12
CA PRO A 145 5.49 -2.24 11.77
C PRO A 145 4.03 -2.18 11.28
N GLU A 146 3.85 -1.83 10.01
CA GLU A 146 2.55 -2.00 9.36
C GLU A 146 2.19 -3.48 9.33
N ARG A 147 0.94 -3.80 9.64
CA ARG A 147 0.46 -5.18 9.67
C ARG A 147 -0.86 -5.30 8.92
N THR A 148 -0.93 -6.28 8.03
CA THR A 148 -2.17 -6.64 7.33
C THR A 148 -2.61 -8.04 7.72
N ASP A 149 -3.80 -8.14 8.30
CA ASP A 149 -4.48 -9.39 8.59
C ASP A 149 -5.54 -9.64 7.50
N SER A 150 -5.42 -10.76 6.80
CA SER A 150 -6.25 -11.10 5.65
C SER A 150 -6.96 -12.43 5.82
N TRP A 151 -8.23 -12.46 5.44
CA TRP A 151 -9.03 -13.66 5.28
C TRP A 151 -9.42 -13.82 3.82
N GLU A 152 -9.29 -15.01 3.29
CA GLU A 152 -9.71 -15.34 1.94
C GLU A 152 -10.57 -16.60 1.96
N ALA A 153 -11.64 -16.60 1.17
CA ALA A 153 -12.44 -17.78 0.86
C ALA A 153 -12.57 -17.93 -0.65
N GLY A 154 -12.42 -19.13 -1.18
CA GLY A 154 -12.48 -19.38 -2.61
C GLY A 154 -13.19 -20.67 -2.96
N LEU A 155 -13.70 -20.67 -4.18
CA LEU A 155 -14.43 -21.78 -4.78
C LEU A 155 -13.90 -22.01 -6.19
N ASP A 156 -13.60 -23.25 -6.53
CA ASP A 156 -13.29 -23.68 -7.89
C ASP A 156 -14.25 -24.82 -8.26
N ALA A 157 -14.98 -24.68 -9.36
CA ALA A 157 -15.96 -25.67 -9.81
C ALA A 157 -15.88 -25.91 -11.32
N THR A 158 -16.16 -27.13 -11.74
CA THR A 158 -16.35 -27.49 -13.16
C THR A 158 -17.71 -28.14 -13.32
N PHE A 159 -18.48 -27.64 -14.27
CA PHE A 159 -19.83 -28.09 -14.58
C PHE A 159 -19.91 -28.60 -16.03
N PHE A 160 -20.61 -29.66 -16.23
CA PHE A 160 -20.88 -30.24 -17.59
C PHE A 160 -19.58 -30.44 -18.40
N LYS A 161 -18.42 -30.63 -17.74
CA LYS A 161 -17.06 -30.79 -18.31
C LYS A 161 -16.50 -29.54 -19.02
N ASP A 162 -17.34 -28.61 -19.39
CA ASP A 162 -17.01 -27.47 -20.28
C ASP A 162 -17.02 -26.11 -19.58
N LEU A 163 -17.79 -25.96 -18.52
CA LEU A 163 -17.97 -24.71 -17.82
C LEU A 163 -17.15 -24.73 -16.52
N ARG A 164 -16.20 -23.81 -16.39
CA ARG A 164 -15.35 -23.64 -15.20
C ARG A 164 -15.63 -22.31 -14.52
N LEU A 165 -15.87 -22.36 -13.23
CA LEU A 165 -16.03 -21.22 -12.36
C LEU A 165 -14.91 -21.21 -11.33
N SER A 166 -14.23 -20.08 -11.21
CA SER A 166 -13.36 -19.77 -10.08
C SER A 166 -13.83 -18.46 -9.45
N ALA A 167 -14.04 -18.45 -8.15
CA ALA A 167 -14.45 -17.27 -7.42
C ALA A 167 -13.69 -17.18 -6.11
N SER A 168 -13.28 -15.98 -5.72
CA SER A 168 -12.68 -15.69 -4.43
C SER A 168 -13.25 -14.43 -3.82
N PHE A 169 -13.34 -14.43 -2.51
CA PHE A 169 -13.66 -13.27 -1.67
C PHE A 169 -12.52 -13.06 -0.68
N TYR A 170 -12.09 -11.82 -0.51
CA TYR A 170 -11.10 -11.46 0.47
C TYR A 170 -11.56 -10.31 1.37
N TYR A 171 -11.03 -10.30 2.57
CA TYR A 171 -11.28 -9.30 3.60
C TYR A 171 -9.97 -9.06 4.36
N ALA A 172 -9.42 -7.87 4.25
CA ALA A 172 -8.14 -7.52 4.84
C ALA A 172 -8.24 -6.23 5.66
N ASN A 173 -7.59 -6.22 6.82
CA ASN A 173 -7.41 -5.03 7.64
C ASN A 173 -5.92 -4.73 7.76
N THR A 174 -5.53 -3.52 7.39
CA THR A 174 -4.16 -3.00 7.53
C THR A 174 -4.10 -2.03 8.69
N TYR A 175 -3.22 -2.29 9.63
CA TYR A 175 -2.99 -1.52 10.86
C TYR A 175 -1.65 -0.79 10.79
N ASN A 176 -1.54 0.29 11.57
CA ASN A 176 -0.30 1.07 11.73
C ASN A 176 0.25 1.66 10.42
N GLN A 177 -0.62 1.96 9.47
CA GLN A 177 -0.20 2.58 8.22
C GLN A 177 0.38 3.98 8.49
N THR A 178 1.57 4.26 7.95
CA THR A 178 2.29 5.50 8.25
C THR A 178 2.00 6.55 7.18
N PHE A 179 1.57 7.74 7.61
CA PHE A 179 1.30 8.90 6.77
C PHE A 179 2.11 10.11 7.21
N ASP A 180 2.40 11.02 6.27
CA ASP A 180 3.07 12.31 6.49
C ASP A 180 2.14 13.50 6.17
N PRO A 181 1.16 13.79 7.04
CA PRO A 181 0.25 14.92 6.83
C PRO A 181 1.02 16.24 6.80
N LYS A 182 0.42 17.25 6.16
CA LYS A 182 0.94 18.61 6.17
C LYS A 182 0.91 19.18 7.57
N ILE A 183 2.02 19.83 7.93
CA ILE A 183 2.12 20.60 9.17
C ILE A 183 2.47 22.05 8.87
N SER A 184 2.14 22.95 9.81
CA SER A 184 2.54 24.35 9.71
C SER A 184 4.05 24.51 9.81
N ALA A 185 4.62 25.37 8.98
CA ALA A 185 6.05 25.70 9.03
C ALA A 185 6.53 26.26 10.38
N SER A 186 5.58 26.75 11.21
CA SER A 186 5.88 27.24 12.57
C SER A 186 6.34 26.15 13.54
N PHE A 187 6.15 24.88 13.23
CA PHE A 187 6.63 23.77 14.06
C PHE A 187 8.14 23.48 13.97
N GLY A 188 8.86 24.15 13.07
CA GLY A 188 10.30 23.92 12.89
C GLY A 188 10.68 22.60 12.22
N TYR A 189 9.72 21.78 11.85
CA TYR A 189 9.88 20.54 11.09
C TYR A 189 9.05 20.61 9.83
N SER A 190 9.56 20.03 8.74
CA SER A 190 8.86 19.98 7.45
C SER A 190 7.92 18.78 7.31
N LYS A 191 8.12 17.76 8.13
CA LYS A 191 7.37 16.52 8.12
C LYS A 191 7.05 16.01 9.51
N PHE A 192 5.90 15.43 9.62
CA PHE A 192 5.43 14.74 10.81
C PHE A 192 4.80 13.42 10.36
N TYR A 193 5.10 12.34 11.05
CA TYR A 193 4.54 11.04 10.71
C TYR A 193 3.51 10.62 11.76
N VAL A 194 2.41 10.09 11.29
CA VAL A 194 1.36 9.50 12.13
C VAL A 194 1.08 8.09 11.66
N GLN A 195 0.72 7.22 12.59
CA GLN A 195 0.24 5.89 12.25
C GLN A 195 -1.27 5.83 12.42
N THR A 196 -1.96 5.22 11.45
CA THR A 196 -3.41 5.07 11.48
C THR A 196 -3.85 3.97 12.43
N GLY A 197 -5.11 4.00 12.82
CA GLY A 197 -5.78 2.90 13.49
C GLY A 197 -5.87 1.70 12.55
N TYR A 198 -6.79 1.72 11.58
CA TYR A 198 -6.79 0.71 10.52
C TYR A 198 -7.63 1.07 9.29
N VAL A 199 -7.21 0.49 8.17
CA VAL A 199 -7.85 0.58 6.85
C VAL A 199 -8.29 -0.80 6.43
N ARG A 200 -9.50 -0.90 5.88
CA ARG A 200 -10.10 -2.14 5.41
C ARG A 200 -10.11 -2.19 3.90
N ASN A 201 -9.70 -3.34 3.36
CA ASN A 201 -9.90 -3.71 1.98
C ASN A 201 -10.73 -4.99 1.91
N MET A 202 -11.76 -5.01 1.11
CA MET A 202 -12.51 -6.21 0.80
C MET A 202 -12.86 -6.25 -0.67
N GLY A 203 -12.94 -7.44 -1.22
CA GLY A 203 -13.27 -7.58 -2.63
C GLY A 203 -13.65 -8.99 -3.02
N MET A 204 -14.09 -9.10 -4.25
CA MET A 204 -14.48 -10.34 -4.87
C MET A 204 -13.90 -10.40 -6.28
N GLU A 205 -13.38 -11.55 -6.64
CA GLU A 205 -12.87 -11.84 -7.97
C GLU A 205 -13.55 -13.09 -8.49
N GLY A 206 -13.85 -13.09 -9.77
CA GLY A 206 -14.52 -14.21 -10.42
C GLY A 206 -14.01 -14.41 -11.85
N MET A 207 -13.91 -15.65 -12.25
CA MET A 207 -13.64 -16.07 -13.61
C MET A 207 -14.61 -17.16 -14.00
N LEU A 208 -15.28 -16.98 -15.15
CA LEU A 208 -16.12 -17.97 -15.79
C LEU A 208 -15.53 -18.30 -17.14
N SER A 209 -15.20 -19.57 -17.36
CA SER A 209 -14.63 -20.06 -18.61
C SER A 209 -15.53 -21.13 -19.18
N TYR A 210 -15.86 -21.00 -20.45
CA TYR A 210 -16.57 -22.01 -21.21
C TYR A 210 -15.73 -22.45 -22.40
N GLY A 211 -15.55 -23.74 -22.60
CA GLY A 211 -14.84 -24.31 -23.74
C GLY A 211 -15.45 -25.61 -24.21
N HIS A 212 -15.96 -25.61 -25.42
CA HIS A 212 -16.54 -26.80 -26.04
C HIS A 212 -16.06 -26.99 -27.47
N ARG A 213 -15.97 -28.25 -27.90
CA ARG A 213 -15.59 -28.63 -29.25
C ARG A 213 -16.65 -29.51 -29.88
N TRP A 214 -17.21 -29.04 -31.01
CA TRP A 214 -18.13 -29.77 -31.87
C TRP A 214 -17.37 -30.22 -33.12
N ASN A 215 -16.95 -31.45 -33.19
CA ASN A 215 -16.15 -31.99 -34.29
C ASN A 215 -14.90 -31.11 -34.59
N GLU A 216 -14.91 -30.39 -35.71
CA GLU A 216 -13.82 -29.52 -36.15
C GLU A 216 -13.93 -28.09 -35.60
N PHE A 217 -15.13 -27.69 -35.14
CA PHE A 217 -15.34 -26.36 -34.57
C PHE A 217 -15.14 -26.35 -33.07
N GLY A 218 -14.34 -25.45 -32.58
CA GLY A 218 -14.12 -25.24 -31.16
C GLY A 218 -14.45 -23.81 -30.76
N TRP A 219 -15.12 -23.61 -29.62
CA TRP A 219 -15.40 -22.32 -29.02
C TRP A 219 -14.82 -22.24 -27.63
N ASN A 220 -14.11 -21.14 -27.34
CA ASN A 220 -13.63 -20.82 -26.00
C ASN A 220 -14.00 -19.37 -25.66
N SER A 221 -14.57 -19.17 -24.49
CA SER A 221 -14.84 -17.84 -23.95
C SER A 221 -14.45 -17.75 -22.49
N ASN A 222 -13.92 -16.58 -22.10
CA ASN A 222 -13.55 -16.30 -20.72
C ASN A 222 -14.16 -14.96 -20.33
N PHE A 223 -14.79 -14.95 -19.17
CA PHE A 223 -15.31 -13.75 -18.53
C PHE A 223 -14.63 -13.60 -17.17
N THR A 224 -14.10 -12.41 -16.90
CA THR A 224 -13.51 -12.09 -15.60
C THR A 224 -14.22 -10.90 -14.97
N PHE A 225 -14.41 -10.97 -13.67
CA PHE A 225 -15.02 -9.93 -12.85
C PHE A 225 -14.14 -9.67 -11.65
N SER A 226 -13.95 -8.40 -11.31
CA SER A 226 -13.31 -7.98 -10.06
C SER A 226 -14.04 -6.80 -9.46
N TRP A 227 -14.18 -6.82 -8.15
CA TRP A 227 -14.73 -5.73 -7.37
C TRP A 227 -13.90 -5.55 -6.10
N ASN A 228 -13.56 -4.31 -5.79
CA ASN A 228 -12.81 -3.95 -4.59
C ASN A 228 -13.47 -2.76 -3.89
N LYS A 229 -13.45 -2.78 -2.57
CA LYS A 229 -13.88 -1.66 -1.73
C LYS A 229 -12.84 -1.41 -0.64
N ASN A 230 -12.22 -0.24 -0.70
CA ASN A 230 -11.36 0.29 0.35
C ASN A 230 -12.19 1.17 1.31
N LYS A 231 -11.87 1.15 2.60
CA LYS A 231 -12.47 2.03 3.60
C LYS A 231 -11.52 2.30 4.75
N ILE A 232 -11.33 3.56 5.09
CA ILE A 232 -10.68 3.98 6.32
C ILE A 232 -11.67 3.79 7.46
N ILE A 233 -11.39 2.87 8.38
CA ILE A 233 -12.28 2.58 9.51
C ILE A 233 -11.92 3.47 10.70
N GLU A 234 -10.64 3.64 10.94
CA GLU A 234 -10.11 4.45 12.01
C GLU A 234 -8.84 5.12 11.50
N LEU A 235 -8.71 6.43 11.68
CA LEU A 235 -7.56 7.16 11.17
C LEU A 235 -6.48 7.27 12.25
N VAL A 236 -6.57 8.23 13.15
CA VAL A 236 -5.57 8.40 14.22
C VAL A 236 -6.29 8.62 15.54
N LYS A 237 -6.15 7.68 16.47
CA LYS A 237 -6.65 7.79 17.83
C LYS A 237 -5.53 7.88 18.84
N ASP A 238 -5.85 8.51 19.97
CA ASP A 238 -4.97 8.61 21.14
C ASP A 238 -3.58 9.14 20.81
N PHE A 239 -3.51 10.06 19.82
CA PHE A 239 -2.26 10.67 19.43
C PHE A 239 -1.80 11.63 20.53
N HIS A 240 -0.64 11.31 21.13
CA HIS A 240 0.00 12.18 22.10
C HIS A 240 0.75 13.32 21.41
N HIS A 241 0.21 14.53 21.46
CA HIS A 241 0.88 15.71 20.91
C HIS A 241 2.22 15.93 21.63
N PRO A 242 3.34 15.91 20.90
CA PRO A 242 4.67 15.84 21.52
C PRO A 242 5.03 17.03 22.41
N GLU A 243 4.52 18.21 22.10
CA GLU A 243 4.84 19.43 22.86
C GLU A 243 3.85 19.69 24.01
N THR A 244 2.59 19.42 23.80
CA THR A 244 1.53 19.75 24.77
C THR A 244 1.12 18.59 25.65
N GLY A 245 1.53 17.35 25.30
CA GLY A 245 1.11 16.11 25.97
C GLY A 245 -0.40 15.81 25.85
N LYS A 246 -1.15 16.61 25.09
CA LYS A 246 -2.59 16.40 24.90
C LYS A 246 -2.84 15.16 24.02
N ILE A 247 -3.84 14.40 24.39
CA ILE A 247 -4.34 13.29 23.58
C ILE A 247 -5.31 13.85 22.55
N LEU A 248 -5.06 13.59 21.28
CA LEU A 248 -5.85 14.06 20.15
C LEU A 248 -6.35 12.88 19.33
N ASN A 249 -7.60 12.98 18.89
CA ASN A 249 -8.17 12.12 17.87
C ASN A 249 -8.21 12.92 16.57
N ILE A 250 -7.64 12.39 15.49
CA ILE A 250 -7.54 13.07 14.21
C ILE A 250 -8.39 12.28 13.20
N PRO A 251 -9.65 12.69 12.98
CA PRO A 251 -10.56 11.97 12.08
C PRO A 251 -10.34 12.31 10.61
N GLU A 252 -9.52 13.31 10.31
CA GLU A 252 -9.25 13.79 8.96
C GLU A 252 -7.80 14.26 8.84
N LEU A 253 -7.11 13.83 7.76
CA LEU A 253 -5.74 14.24 7.43
C LEU A 253 -5.70 14.82 6.02
N GLU A 254 -5.26 16.07 5.88
CA GLU A 254 -4.99 16.65 4.57
C GLU A 254 -3.61 16.22 4.09
N MET A 255 -3.59 15.53 2.94
CA MET A 255 -2.38 15.13 2.24
C MET A 255 -2.04 16.13 1.13
N ASN A 256 -0.87 15.97 0.51
CA ASN A 256 -0.47 16.80 -0.62
C ASN A 256 -1.44 16.65 -1.79
N GLY A 257 -1.81 17.77 -2.43
CA GLY A 257 -2.64 17.80 -3.62
C GLY A 257 -1.96 18.53 -4.77
N LEU A 258 -2.51 18.41 -5.96
CA LEU A 258 -2.06 19.08 -7.19
C LEU A 258 -3.04 20.18 -7.58
N GLY A 259 -2.56 21.40 -7.80
CA GLY A 259 -3.38 22.53 -8.26
C GLY A 259 -4.53 22.84 -7.28
N TYR A 260 -5.75 22.77 -7.77
CA TYR A 260 -6.96 23.02 -7.01
C TYR A 260 -7.51 21.78 -6.29
N SER A 261 -6.88 20.62 -6.42
CA SER A 261 -7.29 19.39 -5.77
C SER A 261 -6.41 19.06 -4.56
N ARG A 262 -6.96 18.31 -3.62
CA ARG A 262 -6.27 17.77 -2.46
C ARG A 262 -6.80 16.39 -2.10
N PHE A 263 -5.93 15.54 -1.59
CA PHE A 263 -6.32 14.29 -0.98
C PHE A 263 -6.64 14.53 0.49
N ILE A 264 -7.80 14.09 0.93
CA ILE A 264 -8.19 14.11 2.34
C ILE A 264 -8.48 12.67 2.76
N LEU A 265 -7.69 12.16 3.68
CA LEU A 265 -7.97 10.92 4.36
C LEU A 265 -8.97 11.20 5.48
N LYS A 266 -10.11 10.53 5.46
CA LYS A 266 -11.19 10.73 6.41
C LYS A 266 -11.76 9.40 6.87
N GLU A 267 -12.11 9.29 8.15
CA GLU A 267 -12.84 8.11 8.64
C GLU A 267 -14.14 7.91 7.87
N GLY A 268 -14.37 6.69 7.42
CA GLY A 268 -15.49 6.33 6.56
C GLY A 268 -15.28 6.54 5.06
N GLY A 269 -14.27 7.33 4.66
CA GLY A 269 -13.83 7.54 3.29
C GLY A 269 -12.87 6.47 2.78
N THR A 270 -12.22 6.73 1.64
CA THR A 270 -11.22 5.85 1.01
C THR A 270 -9.83 6.49 1.02
N LEU A 271 -8.79 5.70 0.75
CA LEU A 271 -7.43 6.21 0.61
C LEU A 271 -7.22 7.07 -0.64
N GLY A 272 -8.16 7.05 -1.59
CA GLY A 272 -8.09 7.76 -2.86
C GLY A 272 -9.08 8.92 -3.01
N ASP A 273 -9.76 9.33 -1.95
CA ASP A 273 -10.75 10.39 -2.03
C ASP A 273 -10.10 11.74 -2.35
N LEU A 274 -10.54 12.33 -3.45
CA LEU A 274 -10.04 13.60 -3.97
C LEU A 274 -11.08 14.69 -3.76
N TYR A 275 -10.64 15.78 -3.16
CA TYR A 275 -11.49 16.95 -2.87
C TYR A 275 -11.02 18.17 -3.64
N SER A 276 -11.94 19.01 -4.07
CA SER A 276 -11.63 20.34 -4.61
C SER A 276 -11.29 21.32 -3.47
N LYS A 277 -10.31 22.19 -3.70
CA LYS A 277 -10.02 23.31 -2.79
C LYS A 277 -11.04 24.45 -2.89
N ALA A 278 -11.77 24.49 -4.00
CA ALA A 278 -12.81 25.45 -4.26
C ALA A 278 -14.00 24.73 -4.88
N ASP A 279 -15.19 25.19 -4.58
CA ASP A 279 -16.42 24.76 -5.22
C ASP A 279 -17.14 26.00 -5.77
N LEU A 280 -17.98 25.78 -6.75
CA LEU A 280 -18.81 26.84 -7.32
C LEU A 280 -19.99 27.12 -6.40
N VAL A 281 -20.28 28.39 -6.16
CA VAL A 281 -21.45 28.80 -5.38
C VAL A 281 -22.71 28.36 -6.11
N ARG A 282 -23.63 27.74 -5.38
CA ARG A 282 -24.89 27.23 -5.92
C ARG A 282 -26.07 27.81 -5.15
N ASN A 283 -27.11 28.12 -5.88
CA ASN A 283 -28.37 28.55 -5.26
C ASN A 283 -29.12 27.35 -4.65
N ASP A 284 -30.24 27.65 -3.96
CA ASP A 284 -31.09 26.66 -3.30
C ASP A 284 -31.64 25.57 -4.24
N LYS A 285 -31.63 25.80 -5.56
CA LYS A 285 -32.04 24.86 -6.61
C LYS A 285 -30.88 24.07 -7.18
N GLY A 286 -29.65 24.28 -6.69
CA GLY A 286 -28.45 23.59 -7.14
C GLY A 286 -27.80 24.16 -8.42
N TYR A 287 -28.32 25.27 -8.97
CA TYR A 287 -27.70 25.94 -10.13
C TYR A 287 -26.49 26.77 -9.69
N ILE A 288 -25.45 26.76 -10.53
CA ILE A 288 -24.24 27.56 -10.31
C ILE A 288 -24.60 29.04 -10.41
N GLU A 289 -24.21 29.84 -9.42
CA GLU A 289 -24.35 31.28 -9.43
C GLU A 289 -23.16 31.96 -10.08
N MET A 290 -23.42 32.96 -10.89
CA MET A 290 -22.40 33.84 -11.46
C MET A 290 -22.36 35.14 -10.66
N ASP A 291 -21.20 35.76 -10.58
CA ASP A 291 -21.08 37.09 -10.00
C ASP A 291 -21.74 38.17 -10.92
N ALA A 292 -21.78 39.41 -10.47
CA ALA A 292 -22.36 40.53 -11.21
C ALA A 292 -21.67 40.79 -12.57
N ASN A 293 -20.47 40.23 -12.80
CA ASN A 293 -19.71 40.35 -14.03
C ASN A 293 -19.83 39.10 -14.92
N GLY A 294 -20.60 38.09 -14.53
CA GLY A 294 -20.78 36.83 -15.23
C GLY A 294 -19.63 35.84 -15.05
N ALA A 295 -18.77 36.02 -14.05
CA ALA A 295 -17.74 35.07 -13.68
C ALA A 295 -18.28 33.99 -12.73
N LEU A 296 -17.71 32.78 -12.82
CA LEU A 296 -18.02 31.61 -11.98
C LEU A 296 -17.17 31.63 -10.70
#